data_dc1f59058e883786027d469646d6f6da
#
_entry.id   dc1f59058e883786027d469646d6f6da
#
_cell.length_a   1.000
_cell.length_b   1.000
_cell.length_c   1.000
_cell.angle_alpha   90.00
_cell.angle_beta   90.00
_cell.angle_gamma   90.00
#
_symmetry.space_group_name_H-M   'P 1'
#
loop_
_entity.id
_entity.type
_entity.pdbx_description
1 polymer ?
#
loop_
_entity_poly.entity_id
_entity_poly.type
_entity_poly.pdbx_seq_one_letter_code
_entity_poly.pdbx_strand_id
1 'polypeptide(L)'
;MTARLIDGKALALQVRERLATESAAVFVKTGVKPGLATILVGDDPASHLYVKSKQKACDAAGIYIDDHKLPASTTQAELLALIEKENADPKIHGILVQLPLPKHIDSKVVLEAVSPDKDADGFHPYNFGRLVEGHPVFEACTPKGVIKMIESTGVSIEGKRAVVLGRSNIVGKPLALMLLQRNATVTICHSKTKDLPSVCREAELLLVAIGKAKFVTSDMVREGAVVIDVGTNRLPDGKVVGDVDFEPVSQKAGWISPVPGGVGPMTIAMLLDNTVESAKRMAGML
;
A
#
# COMPACT_ATOMS: atom_id res chain seq x y z
N MET A 1 25.88 -11.87 -10.47
CA MET A 1 24.65 -12.28 -11.20
C MET A 1 23.66 -11.15 -11.06
N THR A 2 22.95 -10.76 -12.11
CA THR A 2 21.95 -9.71 -12.04
C THR A 2 20.72 -10.22 -11.25
N ALA A 3 20.18 -9.39 -10.36
CA ALA A 3 19.00 -9.72 -9.56
C ALA A 3 17.79 -10.12 -10.43
N ARG A 4 16.99 -11.05 -9.93
CA ARG A 4 15.67 -11.34 -10.53
C ARG A 4 14.72 -10.19 -10.24
N LEU A 5 13.91 -9.82 -11.23
CA LEU A 5 12.92 -8.76 -11.06
C LEU A 5 11.65 -9.28 -10.38
N ILE A 6 11.14 -8.49 -9.44
CA ILE A 6 9.83 -8.71 -8.84
C ILE A 6 8.82 -7.83 -9.60
N ASP A 7 8.13 -8.42 -10.57
CA ASP A 7 7.19 -7.70 -11.43
C ASP A 7 5.85 -7.44 -10.71
N GLY A 8 5.75 -6.27 -10.08
CA GLY A 8 4.53 -5.86 -9.39
C GLY A 8 3.34 -5.62 -10.32
N LYS A 9 3.56 -5.32 -11.61
CA LYS A 9 2.47 -5.18 -12.59
C LYS A 9 1.83 -6.54 -12.89
N ALA A 10 2.65 -7.57 -13.12
CA ALA A 10 2.17 -8.92 -13.38
C ALA A 10 1.43 -9.48 -12.15
N LEU A 11 1.98 -9.30 -10.95
CA LEU A 11 1.34 -9.71 -9.70
C LEU A 11 0.01 -8.98 -9.47
N ALA A 12 -0.04 -7.67 -9.69
CA ALA A 12 -1.27 -6.89 -9.56
C ALA A 12 -2.35 -7.33 -10.57
N LEU A 13 -1.96 -7.77 -11.77
CA LEU A 13 -2.90 -8.34 -12.74
C LEU A 13 -3.52 -9.63 -12.21
N GLN A 14 -2.71 -10.57 -11.74
CA GLN A 14 -3.20 -11.83 -11.14
C GLN A 14 -4.15 -11.59 -9.97
N VAL A 15 -3.84 -10.64 -9.10
CA VAL A 15 -4.74 -10.26 -8.00
C VAL A 15 -6.07 -9.74 -8.54
N ARG A 16 -6.07 -8.85 -9.53
CA ARG A 16 -7.32 -8.31 -10.10
C ARG A 16 -8.17 -9.37 -10.78
N GLU A 17 -7.59 -10.34 -11.47
CA GLU A 17 -8.31 -11.47 -12.08
C GLU A 17 -9.01 -12.32 -10.99
N ARG A 18 -8.32 -12.61 -9.89
CA ARG A 18 -8.92 -13.27 -8.73
C ARG A 18 -10.08 -12.44 -8.16
N LEU A 19 -9.86 -11.15 -7.95
CA LEU A 19 -10.87 -10.25 -7.39
C LEU A 19 -12.10 -10.11 -8.28
N ALA A 20 -11.97 -10.17 -9.61
CA ALA A 20 -13.12 -10.17 -10.53
C ALA A 20 -14.03 -11.37 -10.27
N THR A 21 -13.45 -12.54 -10.06
CA THR A 21 -14.21 -13.76 -9.71
C THR A 21 -14.88 -13.63 -8.34
N GLU A 22 -14.17 -13.12 -7.33
CA GLU A 22 -14.70 -12.92 -5.99
C GLU A 22 -15.81 -11.86 -5.95
N SER A 23 -15.64 -10.75 -6.69
CA SER A 23 -16.67 -9.70 -6.83
C SER A 23 -17.94 -10.25 -7.47
N ALA A 24 -17.81 -11.08 -8.50
CA ALA A 24 -18.96 -11.74 -9.13
C ALA A 24 -19.70 -12.65 -8.12
N ALA A 25 -18.96 -13.40 -7.28
CA ALA A 25 -19.56 -14.24 -6.25
C ALA A 25 -20.33 -13.42 -5.19
N VAL A 26 -19.77 -12.27 -4.76
CA VAL A 26 -20.48 -11.33 -3.86
C VAL A 26 -21.77 -10.85 -4.52
N PHE A 27 -21.69 -10.42 -5.80
CA PHE A 27 -22.87 -9.93 -6.52
C PHE A 27 -23.96 -11.02 -6.66
N VAL A 28 -23.59 -12.25 -6.97
CA VAL A 28 -24.55 -13.37 -7.07
C VAL A 28 -25.25 -13.60 -5.72
N LYS A 29 -24.52 -13.49 -4.60
CA LYS A 29 -25.09 -13.72 -3.25
C LYS A 29 -25.97 -12.56 -2.77
N THR A 30 -25.58 -11.31 -3.04
CA THR A 30 -26.18 -10.12 -2.40
C THR A 30 -27.02 -9.26 -3.34
N GLY A 31 -26.84 -9.40 -4.67
CA GLY A 31 -27.35 -8.47 -5.68
C GLY A 31 -26.60 -7.13 -5.73
N VAL A 32 -25.56 -6.94 -4.89
CA VAL A 32 -24.80 -5.69 -4.79
C VAL A 32 -23.34 -5.97 -5.15
N LYS A 33 -22.75 -5.15 -6.03
CA LYS A 33 -21.31 -5.21 -6.34
C LYS A 33 -20.50 -4.66 -5.15
N PRO A 34 -19.30 -5.19 -4.85
CA PRO A 34 -18.39 -4.49 -3.96
C PRO A 34 -18.22 -3.03 -4.41
N GLY A 35 -18.30 -2.08 -3.49
CA GLY A 35 -18.25 -0.65 -3.79
C GLY A 35 -17.12 0.05 -3.05
N LEU A 36 -16.38 0.91 -3.78
CA LEU A 36 -15.31 1.74 -3.26
C LEU A 36 -15.65 3.21 -3.46
N ALA A 37 -15.76 3.97 -2.37
CA ALA A 37 -15.79 5.42 -2.44
C ALA A 37 -14.36 5.97 -2.45
N THR A 38 -14.05 6.84 -3.42
CA THR A 38 -12.77 7.55 -3.48
C THR A 38 -13.00 9.05 -3.32
N ILE A 39 -12.28 9.68 -2.41
CA ILE A 39 -12.43 11.10 -2.09
C ILE A 39 -11.10 11.81 -2.35
N LEU A 40 -11.10 12.72 -3.31
CA LEU A 40 -9.97 13.60 -3.63
C LEU A 40 -10.34 15.04 -3.31
N VAL A 41 -9.51 15.74 -2.53
CA VAL A 41 -9.69 17.16 -2.21
C VAL A 41 -8.54 17.95 -2.82
N GLY A 42 -8.86 18.87 -3.74
CA GLY A 42 -7.89 19.69 -4.45
C GLY A 42 -7.43 19.10 -5.79
N ASP A 43 -6.47 19.76 -6.44
CA ASP A 43 -6.06 19.52 -7.81
C ASP A 43 -4.61 19.03 -7.95
N ASP A 44 -4.12 18.22 -6.99
CA ASP A 44 -2.76 17.67 -7.09
C ASP A 44 -2.63 16.73 -8.32
N PRO A 45 -1.73 17.06 -9.28
CA PRO A 45 -1.62 16.30 -10.55
C PRO A 45 -1.24 14.83 -10.36
N ALA A 46 -0.48 14.51 -9.32
CA ALA A 46 -0.10 13.12 -9.03
C ALA A 46 -1.33 12.32 -8.57
N SER A 47 -2.17 12.92 -7.76
CA SER A 47 -3.41 12.32 -7.28
C SER A 47 -4.40 12.01 -8.41
N HIS A 48 -4.51 12.88 -9.41
CA HIS A 48 -5.36 12.62 -10.58
C HIS A 48 -4.95 11.40 -11.41
N LEU A 49 -3.64 11.15 -11.56
CA LEU A 49 -3.15 9.95 -12.26
C LEU A 49 -3.49 8.67 -11.48
N TYR A 50 -3.38 8.74 -10.15
CA TYR A 50 -3.74 7.62 -9.28
C TYR A 50 -5.24 7.31 -9.33
N VAL A 51 -6.11 8.32 -9.32
CA VAL A 51 -7.58 8.15 -9.43
C VAL A 51 -7.94 7.42 -10.73
N LYS A 52 -7.41 7.86 -11.88
CA LYS A 52 -7.67 7.18 -13.17
C LYS A 52 -7.20 5.72 -13.18
N SER A 53 -6.06 5.44 -12.54
CA SER A 53 -5.53 4.08 -12.46
C SER A 53 -6.39 3.19 -11.56
N LYS A 54 -6.92 3.73 -10.45
CA LYS A 54 -7.86 3.05 -9.55
C LYS A 54 -9.18 2.75 -10.25
N GLN A 55 -9.74 3.72 -10.97
CA GLN A 55 -10.98 3.55 -11.73
C GLN A 55 -10.88 2.38 -12.73
N LYS A 56 -9.84 2.36 -13.56
CA LYS A 56 -9.58 1.25 -14.49
C LYS A 56 -9.43 -0.10 -13.78
N ALA A 57 -8.79 -0.09 -12.60
CA ALA A 57 -8.60 -1.31 -11.82
C ALA A 57 -9.92 -1.80 -11.21
N CYS A 58 -10.79 -0.91 -10.72
CA CYS A 58 -12.13 -1.22 -10.23
C CYS A 58 -13.01 -1.81 -11.35
N ASP A 59 -13.03 -1.17 -12.53
CA ASP A 59 -13.78 -1.66 -13.68
C ASP A 59 -13.37 -3.09 -14.05
N ALA A 60 -12.06 -3.35 -14.11
CA ALA A 60 -11.52 -4.67 -14.43
C ALA A 60 -11.83 -5.74 -13.36
N ALA A 61 -12.00 -5.33 -12.10
CA ALA A 61 -12.33 -6.22 -10.98
C ALA A 61 -13.85 -6.31 -10.70
N GLY A 62 -14.70 -5.66 -11.50
CA GLY A 62 -16.15 -5.66 -11.29
C GLY A 62 -16.61 -4.93 -10.03
N ILE A 63 -15.82 -3.97 -9.54
CA ILE A 63 -16.08 -3.16 -8.34
C ILE A 63 -16.77 -1.86 -8.76
N TYR A 64 -17.87 -1.51 -8.08
CA TYR A 64 -18.49 -0.20 -8.21
C TYR A 64 -17.59 0.88 -7.62
N ILE A 65 -17.46 2.01 -8.28
CA ILE A 65 -16.68 3.15 -7.78
C ILE A 65 -17.58 4.38 -7.64
N ASP A 66 -17.54 5.01 -6.48
CA ASP A 66 -18.13 6.34 -6.22
C ASP A 66 -16.99 7.35 -6.04
N ASP A 67 -16.78 8.19 -7.08
CA ASP A 67 -15.60 9.06 -7.17
C ASP A 67 -15.98 10.51 -6.86
N HIS A 68 -15.55 11.01 -5.71
CA HIS A 68 -15.78 12.36 -5.23
C HIS A 68 -14.56 13.24 -5.45
N LYS A 69 -14.71 14.27 -6.29
CA LYS A 69 -13.70 15.31 -6.54
C LYS A 69 -14.15 16.61 -5.93
N LEU A 70 -13.52 16.99 -4.84
CA LEU A 70 -13.85 18.18 -4.07
C LEU A 70 -12.82 19.29 -4.33
N PRO A 71 -13.28 20.56 -4.38
CA PRO A 71 -12.37 21.70 -4.56
C PRO A 71 -11.39 21.83 -3.38
N ALA A 72 -10.25 22.46 -3.60
CA ALA A 72 -9.24 22.71 -2.56
C ALA A 72 -9.77 23.59 -1.40
N SER A 73 -10.87 24.33 -1.63
CA SER A 73 -11.53 25.15 -0.62
C SER A 73 -12.49 24.38 0.29
N THR A 74 -12.72 23.08 0.02
CA THR A 74 -13.60 22.23 0.85
C THR A 74 -13.17 22.28 2.31
N THR A 75 -14.12 22.56 3.19
CA THR A 75 -13.90 22.60 4.63
C THR A 75 -13.79 21.20 5.22
N GLN A 76 -13.15 21.08 6.37
CA GLN A 76 -13.09 19.80 7.08
C GLN A 76 -14.50 19.29 7.44
N ALA A 77 -15.43 20.18 7.80
CA ALA A 77 -16.80 19.79 8.15
C ALA A 77 -17.54 19.19 6.95
N GLU A 78 -17.41 19.77 5.75
CA GLU A 78 -18.02 19.23 4.52
C GLU A 78 -17.43 17.85 4.18
N LEU A 79 -16.11 17.68 4.31
CA LEU A 79 -15.45 16.41 4.07
C LEU A 79 -15.91 15.33 5.08
N LEU A 80 -16.02 15.67 6.35
CA LEU A 80 -16.52 14.75 7.38
C LEU A 80 -17.98 14.35 7.14
N ALA A 81 -18.84 15.29 6.73
CA ALA A 81 -20.23 14.98 6.38
C ALA A 81 -20.33 14.03 5.17
N LEU A 82 -19.44 14.17 4.18
CA LEU A 82 -19.38 13.22 3.06
C LEU A 82 -18.93 11.83 3.55
N ILE A 83 -17.91 11.75 4.39
CA ILE A 83 -17.42 10.47 4.94
C ILE A 83 -18.53 9.78 5.75
N GLU A 84 -19.29 10.52 6.56
CA GLU A 84 -20.41 9.98 7.31
C GLU A 84 -21.47 9.39 6.38
N LYS A 85 -21.81 10.09 5.29
CA LYS A 85 -22.72 9.58 4.26
C LYS A 85 -22.21 8.27 3.65
N GLU A 86 -20.93 8.20 3.26
CA GLU A 86 -20.35 6.99 2.67
C GLU A 86 -20.22 5.85 3.70
N ASN A 87 -19.98 6.16 4.97
CA ASN A 87 -20.02 5.18 6.06
C ASN A 87 -21.42 4.54 6.19
N ALA A 88 -22.49 5.31 6.00
CA ALA A 88 -23.87 4.84 6.10
C ALA A 88 -24.38 4.14 4.84
N ASP A 89 -23.77 4.34 3.68
CA ASP A 89 -24.23 3.73 2.42
C ASP A 89 -23.93 2.23 2.38
N PRO A 90 -24.96 1.35 2.30
CA PRO A 90 -24.79 -0.09 2.24
C PRO A 90 -24.17 -0.58 0.91
N LYS A 91 -24.07 0.25 -0.11
CA LYS A 91 -23.42 -0.07 -1.38
C LYS A 91 -21.92 0.17 -1.33
N ILE A 92 -21.43 0.90 -0.35
CA ILE A 92 -20.02 1.22 -0.17
C ILE A 92 -19.41 0.29 0.88
N HIS A 93 -18.39 -0.43 0.48
CA HIS A 93 -17.67 -1.43 1.28
C HIS A 93 -16.25 -0.99 1.60
N GLY A 94 -15.73 0.00 0.88
CA GLY A 94 -14.44 0.62 1.15
C GLY A 94 -14.48 2.13 0.93
N ILE A 95 -13.78 2.88 1.76
CA ILE A 95 -13.62 4.33 1.63
C ILE A 95 -12.13 4.64 1.57
N LEU A 96 -11.74 5.40 0.56
CA LEU A 96 -10.39 5.91 0.38
C LEU A 96 -10.41 7.43 0.40
N VAL A 97 -9.71 8.05 1.32
CA VAL A 97 -9.42 9.49 1.28
C VAL A 97 -8.01 9.71 0.77
N GLN A 98 -7.90 10.29 -0.43
CA GLN A 98 -6.61 10.48 -1.09
C GLN A 98 -5.73 11.50 -0.36
N LEU A 99 -4.57 11.06 0.11
CA LEU A 99 -3.56 11.94 0.70
C LEU A 99 -2.59 12.45 -0.38
N PRO A 100 -1.99 13.65 -0.19
CA PRO A 100 -2.17 14.56 0.95
C PRO A 100 -3.45 15.40 0.85
N LEU A 101 -3.98 15.80 2.01
CA LEU A 101 -5.08 16.77 2.10
C LEU A 101 -4.56 18.22 2.15
N PRO A 102 -5.38 19.22 1.78
CA PRO A 102 -5.06 20.63 1.99
C PRO A 102 -4.71 20.94 3.46
N LYS A 103 -3.80 21.87 3.69
CA LYS A 103 -3.22 22.15 5.03
C LYS A 103 -4.24 22.55 6.11
N HIS A 104 -5.40 23.06 5.73
CA HIS A 104 -6.47 23.45 6.66
C HIS A 104 -7.34 22.29 7.13
N ILE A 105 -7.13 21.09 6.59
CA ILE A 105 -7.83 19.87 6.97
C ILE A 105 -6.88 18.97 7.76
N ASP A 106 -7.28 18.56 8.96
CA ASP A 106 -6.51 17.61 9.77
C ASP A 106 -6.71 16.18 9.25
N SER A 107 -5.67 15.65 8.61
CA SER A 107 -5.70 14.29 8.05
C SER A 107 -5.97 13.20 9.10
N LYS A 108 -5.60 13.41 10.37
CA LYS A 108 -5.85 12.41 11.42
C LYS A 108 -7.33 12.32 11.71
N VAL A 109 -7.98 13.47 11.93
CA VAL A 109 -9.43 13.54 12.16
C VAL A 109 -10.20 12.91 11.02
N VAL A 110 -9.77 13.19 9.78
CA VAL A 110 -10.42 12.66 8.57
C VAL A 110 -10.27 11.14 8.47
N LEU A 111 -9.06 10.60 8.69
CA LEU A 111 -8.81 9.16 8.62
C LEU A 111 -9.53 8.40 9.74
N GLU A 112 -9.65 9.00 10.93
CA GLU A 112 -10.39 8.43 12.06
C GLU A 112 -11.92 8.50 11.89
N ALA A 113 -12.43 9.35 11.00
CA ALA A 113 -13.86 9.43 10.69
C ALA A 113 -14.34 8.31 9.73
N VAL A 114 -13.45 7.68 8.99
CA VAL A 114 -13.78 6.51 8.16
C VAL A 114 -14.11 5.34 9.09
N SER A 115 -15.21 4.62 8.81
CA SER A 115 -15.51 3.40 9.57
C SER A 115 -14.37 2.38 9.48
N PRO A 116 -13.89 1.81 10.60
CA PRO A 116 -12.86 0.76 10.56
C PRO A 116 -13.21 -0.42 9.65
N ASP A 117 -14.51 -0.72 9.49
CA ASP A 117 -14.99 -1.81 8.63
C ASP A 117 -15.00 -1.43 7.13
N LYS A 118 -14.79 -0.15 6.82
CA LYS A 118 -14.70 0.39 5.46
C LYS A 118 -13.35 1.07 5.17
N ASP A 119 -12.39 0.97 6.07
CA ASP A 119 -11.04 1.53 5.93
C ASP A 119 -10.22 0.75 4.89
N ALA A 120 -10.49 1.02 3.62
CA ALA A 120 -9.88 0.28 2.51
C ALA A 120 -8.37 0.47 2.40
N ASP A 121 -7.81 1.60 2.87
CA ASP A 121 -6.36 1.84 2.91
C ASP A 121 -5.67 1.13 4.09
N GLY A 122 -6.41 0.77 5.16
CA GLY A 122 -5.87 0.19 6.38
C GLY A 122 -5.10 1.20 7.24
N PHE A 123 -5.54 2.48 7.26
CA PHE A 123 -4.85 3.55 8.00
C PHE A 123 -5.53 3.92 9.31
N HIS A 124 -6.74 3.42 9.57
CA HIS A 124 -7.49 3.72 10.78
C HIS A 124 -6.75 3.19 12.02
N PRO A 125 -6.62 3.98 13.10
CA PRO A 125 -5.91 3.57 14.32
C PRO A 125 -6.44 2.26 14.94
N TYR A 126 -7.74 1.98 14.82
CA TYR A 126 -8.33 0.71 15.23
C TYR A 126 -7.71 -0.47 14.47
N ASN A 127 -7.65 -0.40 13.13
CA ASN A 127 -7.07 -1.45 12.30
C ASN A 127 -5.57 -1.63 12.56
N PHE A 128 -4.86 -0.51 12.79
CA PHE A 128 -3.47 -0.56 13.21
C PHE A 128 -3.30 -1.22 14.58
N GLY A 129 -4.17 -0.95 15.56
CA GLY A 129 -4.17 -1.61 16.86
C GLY A 129 -4.42 -3.12 16.72
N ARG A 130 -5.39 -3.52 15.90
CA ARG A 130 -5.67 -4.93 15.58
C ARG A 130 -4.48 -5.62 14.92
N LEU A 131 -3.74 -4.90 14.05
CA LEU A 131 -2.51 -5.41 13.47
C LEU A 131 -1.43 -5.65 14.53
N VAL A 132 -1.28 -4.75 15.52
CA VAL A 132 -0.33 -4.93 16.63
C VAL A 132 -0.66 -6.20 17.44
N GLU A 133 -1.95 -6.48 17.68
CA GLU A 133 -2.42 -7.67 18.38
C GLU A 133 -2.32 -8.97 17.58
N GLY A 134 -1.96 -8.91 16.28
CA GLY A 134 -1.88 -10.07 15.41
C GLY A 134 -3.21 -10.51 14.79
N HIS A 135 -4.25 -9.69 14.90
CA HIS A 135 -5.59 -9.98 14.39
C HIS A 135 -6.13 -8.83 13.53
N PRO A 136 -5.45 -8.45 12.43
CA PRO A 136 -5.87 -7.32 11.60
C PRO A 136 -7.25 -7.57 10.98
N VAL A 137 -8.08 -6.52 10.93
CA VAL A 137 -9.30 -6.52 10.10
C VAL A 137 -8.89 -6.20 8.66
N PHE A 138 -8.18 -5.09 8.49
CA PHE A 138 -7.53 -4.73 7.23
C PHE A 138 -6.06 -4.40 7.46
N GLU A 139 -5.21 -4.88 6.56
CA GLU A 139 -3.80 -4.51 6.51
C GLU A 139 -3.62 -3.30 5.58
N ALA A 140 -2.70 -2.40 5.93
CA ALA A 140 -2.38 -1.25 5.08
C ALA A 140 -1.95 -1.71 3.68
N CYS A 141 -2.51 -1.10 2.64
CA CYS A 141 -2.41 -1.58 1.25
C CYS A 141 -0.97 -1.73 0.75
N THR A 142 -0.13 -0.71 0.95
CA THR A 142 1.26 -0.75 0.48
C THR A 142 2.07 -1.85 1.19
N PRO A 143 2.07 -1.96 2.52
CA PRO A 143 2.67 -3.08 3.25
C PRO A 143 2.15 -4.45 2.80
N LYS A 144 0.82 -4.61 2.66
CA LYS A 144 0.19 -5.85 2.18
C LYS A 144 0.73 -6.24 0.79
N GLY A 145 0.85 -5.24 -0.10
CA GLY A 145 1.44 -5.44 -1.43
C GLY A 145 2.91 -5.86 -1.36
N VAL A 146 3.71 -5.24 -0.48
CA VAL A 146 5.12 -5.60 -0.27
C VAL A 146 5.25 -7.05 0.21
N ILE A 147 4.43 -7.48 1.17
CA ILE A 147 4.43 -8.88 1.63
C ILE A 147 4.12 -9.83 0.47
N LYS A 148 3.10 -9.55 -0.34
CA LYS A 148 2.76 -10.37 -1.52
C LYS A 148 3.90 -10.43 -2.54
N MET A 149 4.63 -9.35 -2.71
CA MET A 149 5.80 -9.32 -3.58
C MET A 149 6.96 -10.19 -3.03
N ILE A 150 7.20 -10.18 -1.71
CA ILE A 150 8.20 -11.07 -1.11
C ILE A 150 7.76 -12.53 -1.27
N GLU A 151 6.52 -12.86 -0.95
CA GLU A 151 5.96 -14.22 -1.09
C GLU A 151 6.10 -14.75 -2.53
N SER A 152 5.93 -13.89 -3.55
CA SER A 152 6.07 -14.27 -4.97
C SER A 152 7.48 -14.70 -5.37
N THR A 153 8.50 -14.32 -4.61
CA THR A 153 9.88 -14.75 -4.86
C THR A 153 10.16 -16.20 -4.46
N GLY A 154 9.29 -16.80 -3.65
CA GLY A 154 9.50 -18.10 -3.02
C GLY A 154 10.49 -18.05 -1.84
N VAL A 155 11.02 -16.88 -1.49
CA VAL A 155 11.89 -16.70 -0.31
C VAL A 155 11.02 -16.69 0.95
N SER A 156 11.31 -17.58 1.91
CA SER A 156 10.63 -17.57 3.21
C SER A 156 10.90 -16.27 3.96
N ILE A 157 9.87 -15.71 4.59
CA ILE A 157 10.02 -14.57 5.50
C ILE A 157 10.47 -15.06 6.89
N GLU A 158 10.02 -16.25 7.28
CA GLU A 158 10.32 -16.85 8.57
C GLU A 158 11.83 -17.00 8.80
N GLY A 159 12.29 -16.56 9.96
CA GLY A 159 13.69 -16.60 10.39
C GLY A 159 14.60 -15.56 9.72
N LYS A 160 14.11 -14.77 8.76
CA LYS A 160 14.92 -13.78 8.04
C LYS A 160 15.17 -12.52 8.85
N ARG A 161 16.34 -11.92 8.63
CA ARG A 161 16.63 -10.56 9.09
C ARG A 161 16.02 -9.57 8.10
N ALA A 162 14.97 -8.89 8.53
CA ALA A 162 14.30 -7.87 7.75
C ALA A 162 14.67 -6.47 8.26
N VAL A 163 15.14 -5.61 7.37
CA VAL A 163 15.38 -4.20 7.67
C VAL A 163 14.35 -3.36 6.92
N VAL A 164 13.54 -2.62 7.67
CA VAL A 164 12.58 -1.65 7.14
C VAL A 164 13.18 -0.27 7.28
N LEU A 165 13.57 0.33 6.17
CA LEU A 165 14.10 1.69 6.13
C LEU A 165 12.95 2.67 5.90
N GLY A 166 12.52 3.31 6.97
CA GLY A 166 11.35 4.19 7.06
C GLY A 166 10.46 3.81 8.25
N ARG A 167 9.81 4.82 8.87
CA ARG A 167 8.95 4.60 10.06
C ARG A 167 7.62 5.36 10.00
N SER A 168 7.09 5.54 8.80
CA SER A 168 5.78 6.16 8.61
C SER A 168 4.66 5.27 9.19
N ASN A 169 3.57 5.89 9.62
CA ASN A 169 2.40 5.17 10.13
C ASN A 169 1.68 4.39 9.02
N ILE A 170 1.84 4.81 7.76
CA ILE A 170 1.13 4.24 6.61
C ILE A 170 1.94 3.14 5.88
N VAL A 171 3.27 3.05 6.09
CA VAL A 171 4.11 2.04 5.43
C VAL A 171 5.07 1.38 6.42
N GLY A 172 6.04 2.11 6.96
CA GLY A 172 7.18 1.51 7.67
C GLY A 172 6.76 0.71 8.91
N LYS A 173 5.95 1.31 9.78
CA LYS A 173 5.48 0.63 11.00
C LYS A 173 4.58 -0.56 10.71
N PRO A 174 3.50 -0.46 9.89
CA PRO A 174 2.67 -1.61 9.59
C PRO A 174 3.45 -2.71 8.87
N LEU A 175 4.36 -2.38 7.94
CA LEU A 175 5.19 -3.38 7.27
C LEU A 175 6.08 -4.16 8.26
N ALA A 176 6.68 -3.45 9.21
CA ALA A 176 7.50 -4.10 10.24
C ALA A 176 6.70 -5.08 11.11
N LEU A 177 5.47 -4.70 11.49
CA LEU A 177 4.56 -5.58 12.23
C LEU A 177 4.14 -6.79 11.42
N MET A 178 3.81 -6.61 10.14
CA MET A 178 3.43 -7.71 9.24
C MET A 178 4.57 -8.71 9.03
N LEU A 179 5.82 -8.25 8.97
CA LEU A 179 7.00 -9.09 8.91
C LEU A 179 7.24 -9.83 10.23
N LEU A 180 7.07 -9.14 11.37
CA LEU A 180 7.17 -9.75 12.70
C LEU A 180 6.16 -10.89 12.87
N GLN A 181 4.91 -10.70 12.46
CA GLN A 181 3.86 -11.74 12.51
C GLN A 181 4.16 -12.93 11.60
N ARG A 182 5.05 -12.77 10.62
CA ARG A 182 5.56 -13.84 9.75
C ARG A 182 6.91 -14.40 10.23
N ASN A 183 7.21 -14.21 11.52
CA ASN A 183 8.40 -14.73 12.20
C ASN A 183 9.74 -14.19 11.67
N ALA A 184 9.77 -12.99 11.08
CA ALA A 184 11.02 -12.32 10.76
C ALA A 184 11.62 -11.63 12.00
N THR A 185 12.95 -11.53 12.04
CA THR A 185 13.64 -10.62 12.97
C THR A 185 13.71 -9.25 12.32
N VAL A 186 12.99 -8.26 12.85
CA VAL A 186 12.76 -6.96 12.20
C VAL A 186 13.55 -5.85 12.87
N THR A 187 14.27 -5.07 12.06
CA THR A 187 14.90 -3.81 12.46
C THR A 187 14.27 -2.65 11.70
N ILE A 188 13.79 -1.63 12.41
CA ILE A 188 13.28 -0.38 11.79
C ILE A 188 14.37 0.67 11.82
N CYS A 189 14.77 1.16 10.65
CA CYS A 189 15.76 2.22 10.48
C CYS A 189 15.12 3.55 10.07
N HIS A 190 15.77 4.66 10.44
CA HIS A 190 15.27 6.00 10.16
C HIS A 190 16.43 7.02 10.15
N SER A 191 16.13 8.30 9.95
CA SER A 191 17.11 9.39 9.85
C SER A 191 18.01 9.62 11.10
N LYS A 192 17.72 8.93 12.20
CA LYS A 192 18.52 8.99 13.44
C LYS A 192 19.27 7.68 13.72
N THR A 193 19.15 6.68 12.85
CA THR A 193 19.90 5.43 12.97
C THR A 193 21.36 5.70 12.73
N LYS A 194 22.20 5.27 13.68
CA LYS A 194 23.66 5.36 13.56
C LYS A 194 24.16 4.24 12.67
N ASP A 195 25.20 4.51 11.89
CA ASP A 195 25.79 3.56 10.95
C ASP A 195 24.76 2.78 10.11
N LEU A 196 23.86 3.54 9.52
CA LEU A 196 22.75 3.01 8.70
C LEU A 196 23.23 2.03 7.60
N PRO A 197 24.34 2.28 6.88
CA PRO A 197 24.84 1.35 5.89
C PRO A 197 25.16 -0.04 6.46
N SER A 198 25.74 -0.12 7.65
CA SER A 198 26.05 -1.39 8.31
C SER A 198 24.80 -2.17 8.65
N VAL A 199 23.80 -1.50 9.23
CA VAL A 199 22.51 -2.14 9.56
C VAL A 199 21.80 -2.64 8.31
N CYS A 200 21.80 -1.87 7.22
CA CYS A 200 21.19 -2.29 5.96
C CYS A 200 21.89 -3.51 5.35
N ARG A 201 23.21 -3.62 5.47
CA ARG A 201 23.98 -4.79 4.99
C ARG A 201 23.66 -6.09 5.70
N GLU A 202 23.06 -6.05 6.88
CA GLU A 202 22.62 -7.27 7.58
C GLU A 202 21.33 -7.85 7.00
N ALA A 203 20.58 -7.05 6.22
CA ALA A 203 19.26 -7.42 5.73
C ALA A 203 19.30 -8.55 4.70
N GLU A 204 18.56 -9.62 4.95
CA GLU A 204 18.17 -10.60 3.94
C GLU A 204 16.93 -10.10 3.17
N LEU A 205 16.08 -9.32 3.85
CA LEU A 205 14.95 -8.61 3.28
C LEU A 205 15.15 -7.12 3.57
N LEU A 206 15.41 -6.30 2.55
CA LEU A 206 15.60 -4.85 2.68
C LEU A 206 14.41 -4.13 2.05
N LEU A 207 13.60 -3.46 2.87
CA LEU A 207 12.37 -2.79 2.48
C LEU A 207 12.58 -1.28 2.65
N VAL A 208 12.54 -0.52 1.54
CA VAL A 208 12.95 0.88 1.53
C VAL A 208 11.75 1.79 1.27
N ALA A 209 11.44 2.68 2.23
CA ALA A 209 10.27 3.55 2.19
C ALA A 209 10.56 4.92 2.87
N ILE A 210 11.48 5.71 2.30
CA ILE A 210 11.93 6.99 2.89
C ILE A 210 11.64 8.23 2.02
N GLY A 211 11.24 8.04 0.75
CA GLY A 211 10.96 9.14 -0.17
C GLY A 211 12.20 9.96 -0.53
N LYS A 212 13.34 9.30 -0.72
CA LYS A 212 14.60 9.92 -1.14
C LYS A 212 15.18 9.18 -2.34
N ALA A 213 15.15 9.84 -3.49
CA ALA A 213 15.63 9.27 -4.75
C ALA A 213 17.05 8.69 -4.64
N LYS A 214 17.20 7.40 -5.00
CA LYS A 214 18.49 6.69 -5.11
C LYS A 214 19.35 6.73 -3.85
N PHE A 215 18.75 6.84 -2.69
CA PHE A 215 19.46 6.94 -1.41
C PHE A 215 20.19 5.65 -1.03
N VAL A 216 19.57 4.50 -1.29
CA VAL A 216 20.19 3.19 -0.99
C VAL A 216 21.09 2.78 -2.14
N THR A 217 22.39 2.71 -1.87
CA THR A 217 23.44 2.34 -2.80
C THR A 217 23.89 0.88 -2.60
N SER A 218 24.63 0.33 -3.54
CA SER A 218 25.02 -1.08 -3.49
C SER A 218 25.90 -1.48 -2.29
N ASP A 219 26.65 -0.53 -1.72
CA ASP A 219 27.42 -0.76 -0.49
C ASP A 219 26.55 -0.92 0.78
N MET A 220 25.28 -0.48 0.71
CA MET A 220 24.29 -0.67 1.77
C MET A 220 23.52 -1.99 1.66
N VAL A 221 23.70 -2.77 0.62
CA VAL A 221 22.92 -3.98 0.36
C VAL A 221 23.77 -5.23 0.57
N ARG A 222 23.20 -6.24 1.24
CA ARG A 222 23.78 -7.59 1.34
C ARG A 222 23.70 -8.30 0.00
N GLU A 223 24.73 -9.04 -0.36
CA GLU A 223 24.70 -9.92 -1.54
C GLU A 223 23.58 -10.96 -1.42
N GLY A 224 22.81 -11.12 -2.49
CA GLY A 224 21.70 -12.07 -2.54
C GLY A 224 20.42 -11.63 -1.81
N ALA A 225 20.35 -10.43 -1.22
CA ALA A 225 19.19 -9.93 -0.53
C ALA A 225 17.97 -9.76 -1.44
N VAL A 226 16.76 -9.86 -0.85
CA VAL A 226 15.51 -9.39 -1.48
C VAL A 226 15.36 -7.91 -1.18
N VAL A 227 15.31 -7.07 -2.21
CA VAL A 227 15.20 -5.61 -2.09
C VAL A 227 13.86 -5.15 -2.64
N ILE A 228 13.00 -4.58 -1.79
CA ILE A 228 11.74 -3.98 -2.20
C ILE A 228 11.82 -2.46 -2.03
N ASP A 229 11.71 -1.76 -3.14
CA ASP A 229 11.70 -0.31 -3.19
C ASP A 229 10.25 0.21 -3.23
N VAL A 230 9.82 0.83 -2.14
CA VAL A 230 8.50 1.46 -2.00
C VAL A 230 8.53 2.92 -2.45
N GLY A 231 9.72 3.50 -2.56
CA GLY A 231 9.90 4.89 -2.90
C GLY A 231 9.34 5.25 -4.28
N THR A 232 8.77 6.44 -4.38
CA THR A 232 8.31 7.01 -5.64
C THR A 232 8.70 8.47 -5.66
N ASN A 233 9.76 8.79 -6.39
CA ASN A 233 10.32 10.13 -6.46
C ASN A 233 10.26 10.64 -7.91
N ARG A 234 9.70 11.82 -8.12
CA ARG A 234 9.74 12.48 -9.43
C ARG A 234 10.95 13.40 -9.50
N LEU A 235 11.83 13.14 -10.45
CA LEU A 235 12.99 13.97 -10.72
C LEU A 235 12.59 15.25 -11.52
N PRO A 236 13.46 16.27 -11.56
CA PRO A 236 13.20 17.50 -12.34
C PRO A 236 12.96 17.27 -13.84
N ASP A 237 13.53 16.20 -14.41
CA ASP A 237 13.33 15.78 -15.81
C ASP A 237 12.00 15.01 -16.03
N GLY A 238 11.19 14.86 -14.98
CA GLY A 238 9.91 14.17 -15.01
C GLY A 238 10.00 12.65 -14.81
N LYS A 239 11.21 12.06 -14.79
CA LYS A 239 11.38 10.63 -14.53
C LYS A 239 10.97 10.27 -13.14
N VAL A 240 10.38 9.07 -12.99
CA VAL A 240 10.03 8.48 -11.72
C VAL A 240 11.09 7.45 -11.35
N VAL A 241 11.67 7.61 -10.16
CA VAL A 241 12.68 6.69 -9.60
C VAL A 241 12.32 6.31 -8.17
N GLY A 242 12.90 5.23 -7.70
CA GLY A 242 12.73 4.77 -6.33
C GLY A 242 13.73 5.39 -5.35
N ASP A 243 13.69 4.88 -4.13
CA ASP A 243 14.64 5.21 -3.06
C ASP A 243 15.96 4.43 -3.21
N VAL A 244 15.98 3.39 -4.04
CA VAL A 244 17.13 2.53 -4.31
C VAL A 244 17.81 2.96 -5.62
N ASP A 245 19.13 3.01 -5.63
CA ASP A 245 19.89 3.17 -6.87
C ASP A 245 19.89 1.83 -7.61
N PHE A 246 18.90 1.68 -8.50
CA PHE A 246 18.48 0.40 -9.06
C PHE A 246 19.60 -0.35 -9.76
N GLU A 247 20.32 0.30 -10.68
CA GLU A 247 21.30 -0.38 -11.53
C GLU A 247 22.43 -1.03 -10.72
N PRO A 248 23.19 -0.31 -9.85
CA PRO A 248 24.27 -0.93 -9.08
C PRO A 248 23.74 -1.91 -8.03
N VAL A 249 22.55 -1.68 -7.44
CA VAL A 249 21.96 -2.61 -6.48
C VAL A 249 21.51 -3.90 -7.16
N SER A 250 20.99 -3.84 -8.39
CA SER A 250 20.57 -5.02 -9.15
C SER A 250 21.73 -6.00 -9.45
N GLN A 251 22.96 -5.54 -9.43
CA GLN A 251 24.14 -6.42 -9.62
C GLN A 251 24.48 -7.20 -8.35
N LYS A 252 23.93 -6.83 -7.18
CA LYS A 252 24.25 -7.40 -5.88
C LYS A 252 23.08 -8.14 -5.22
N ALA A 253 21.89 -7.62 -5.36
CA ALA A 253 20.67 -8.24 -4.84
C ALA A 253 20.37 -9.58 -5.51
N GLY A 254 19.67 -10.47 -4.83
CA GLY A 254 19.09 -11.68 -5.42
C GLY A 254 17.77 -11.40 -6.14
N TRP A 255 16.96 -10.52 -5.54
CA TRP A 255 15.69 -10.05 -6.07
C TRP A 255 15.55 -8.55 -5.86
N ILE A 256 14.93 -7.85 -6.79
CA ILE A 256 14.71 -6.41 -6.69
C ILE A 256 13.39 -6.00 -7.36
N SER A 257 12.64 -5.09 -6.74
CA SER A 257 11.47 -4.48 -7.36
C SER A 257 11.86 -3.24 -8.19
N PRO A 258 11.32 -3.08 -9.41
CA PRO A 258 11.56 -1.88 -10.22
C PRO A 258 10.68 -0.70 -9.75
N VAL A 259 11.15 0.52 -10.01
CA VAL A 259 10.33 1.74 -9.91
C VAL A 259 10.49 2.53 -11.20
N PRO A 260 9.37 2.75 -11.95
CA PRO A 260 7.99 2.30 -11.70
C PRO A 260 7.77 0.82 -12.03
N GLY A 261 6.66 0.26 -11.54
CA GLY A 261 6.20 -1.08 -11.92
C GLY A 261 6.31 -2.15 -10.83
N GLY A 262 6.89 -1.80 -9.67
CA GLY A 262 6.94 -2.65 -8.48
C GLY A 262 5.74 -2.43 -7.55
N VAL A 263 5.96 -1.73 -6.44
CA VAL A 263 4.98 -1.59 -5.34
C VAL A 263 3.73 -0.80 -5.72
N GLY A 264 3.84 0.25 -6.55
CA GLY A 264 2.69 1.09 -6.90
C GLY A 264 1.48 0.32 -7.45
N PRO A 265 1.63 -0.52 -8.49
CA PRO A 265 0.54 -1.38 -8.97
C PRO A 265 -0.04 -2.31 -7.90
N MET A 266 0.79 -2.85 -7.01
CA MET A 266 0.37 -3.72 -5.92
C MET A 266 -0.44 -2.96 -4.86
N THR A 267 -0.10 -1.71 -4.55
CA THR A 267 -0.90 -0.88 -3.63
C THR A 267 -2.34 -0.75 -4.10
N ILE A 268 -2.55 -0.49 -5.40
CA ILE A 268 -3.90 -0.42 -5.98
C ILE A 268 -4.60 -1.79 -5.90
N ALA A 269 -3.91 -2.86 -6.21
CA ALA A 269 -4.49 -4.20 -6.13
C ALA A 269 -4.93 -4.56 -4.71
N MET A 270 -4.16 -4.18 -3.69
CA MET A 270 -4.50 -4.43 -2.28
C MET A 270 -5.64 -3.53 -1.77
N LEU A 271 -5.79 -2.32 -2.30
CA LEU A 271 -6.96 -1.48 -2.03
C LEU A 271 -8.26 -2.17 -2.50
N LEU A 272 -8.24 -2.74 -3.70
CA LEU A 272 -9.37 -3.49 -4.22
C LEU A 272 -9.60 -4.78 -3.41
N ASP A 273 -8.53 -5.45 -3.00
CA ASP A 273 -8.57 -6.66 -2.17
C ASP A 273 -9.26 -6.37 -0.83
N ASN A 274 -8.87 -5.31 -0.12
CA ASN A 274 -9.52 -4.89 1.12
C ASN A 274 -11.00 -4.53 0.89
N THR A 275 -11.34 -3.86 -0.22
CA THR A 275 -12.74 -3.52 -0.57
C THR A 275 -13.60 -4.77 -0.79
N VAL A 276 -13.10 -5.76 -1.53
CA VAL A 276 -13.80 -7.02 -1.77
C VAL A 276 -13.89 -7.85 -0.49
N GLU A 277 -12.84 -7.86 0.32
CA GLU A 277 -12.85 -8.53 1.63
C GLU A 277 -13.90 -7.94 2.55
N SER A 278 -14.01 -6.59 2.62
CA SER A 278 -15.09 -5.91 3.37
C SER A 278 -16.47 -6.33 2.85
N ALA A 279 -16.68 -6.31 1.54
CA ALA A 279 -17.96 -6.73 0.95
C ALA A 279 -18.30 -8.20 1.30
N LYS A 280 -17.32 -9.09 1.30
CA LYS A 280 -17.50 -10.51 1.69
C LYS A 280 -17.86 -10.62 3.18
N ARG A 281 -17.22 -9.86 4.07
CA ARG A 281 -17.53 -9.81 5.50
C ARG A 281 -18.97 -9.34 5.74
N MET A 282 -19.36 -8.22 5.11
CA MET A 282 -20.74 -7.69 5.22
C MET A 282 -21.79 -8.65 4.64
N ALA A 283 -21.40 -9.46 3.64
CA ALA A 283 -22.26 -10.49 3.06
C ALA A 283 -22.29 -11.81 3.88
N GLY A 284 -21.56 -11.92 4.99
CA GLY A 284 -21.43 -13.17 5.75
C GLY A 284 -20.83 -14.31 4.92
N MET A 285 -19.78 -13.99 4.14
CA MET A 285 -19.03 -14.95 3.32
C MET A 285 -17.64 -15.28 3.91
N LEU A 286 -17.23 -14.58 4.98
CA LEU A 286 -16.01 -14.78 5.75
C LEU A 286 -16.34 -15.03 7.20
#